data_2088375594f12191ae6b443a7458cc4f
#
_entry.id   2088375594f12191ae6b443a7458cc4f
#
_cell.length_a   1.000
_cell.length_b   1.000
_cell.length_c   1.000
_cell.angle_alpha   90.00
_cell.angle_beta   90.00
_cell.angle_gamma   90.00
#
_symmetry.space_group_name_H-M   'P 1'
#
loop_
_entity.id
_entity.type
_entity.pdbx_description
1 polymer ?
#
loop_
_entity_poly.entity_id
_entity_poly.type
_entity_poly.pdbx_seq_one_letter_code
_entity_poly.pdbx_strand_id
1 'polypeptide(L)'
;MQHLRPHPTEVAEKKNIAKKFELRRSDAFHYAFNPHDYVDADFFNYNGTPPKLYAGLRYALRYVQKPVIFFTGYDVGPNDILNAFVRHVVCSLAVREGDHINIYFFDMRNLRDISPSMQSSMEAEFSKHAGVPVHLVNSACVDRSKCVYLQRFKGDTEFGWCIGWALFFLEYLTGTPSFLQKSPLDKKKAIADLYTKVDRRLSEPRSNHFIEAYYIHLMGL
;
A
#
# COMPACT_ATOMS: atom_id res chain seq x y z
N MET A 1 3.61 22.11 23.57
CA MET A 1 2.78 21.55 22.50
C MET A 1 1.61 20.83 23.17
N GLN A 2 0.40 21.36 23.06
CA GLN A 2 -0.80 20.68 23.55
C GLN A 2 -1.07 19.53 22.58
N HIS A 3 -0.97 18.29 23.07
CA HIS A 3 -1.48 17.13 22.34
C HIS A 3 -3.01 17.28 22.22
N LEU A 4 -3.47 17.67 21.05
CA LEU A 4 -4.88 17.65 20.72
C LEU A 4 -5.39 16.21 20.93
N ARG A 5 -6.36 16.04 21.83
CA ARG A 5 -7.03 14.75 22.00
C ARG A 5 -7.75 14.43 20.68
N PRO A 6 -7.63 13.21 20.15
CA PRO A 6 -8.32 12.84 18.91
C PRO A 6 -9.83 13.03 19.08
N HIS A 7 -10.49 13.46 18.02
CA HIS A 7 -11.94 13.65 18.03
C HIS A 7 -12.66 12.32 18.32
N PRO A 8 -13.76 12.27 19.08
CA PRO A 8 -14.47 11.04 19.43
C PRO A 8 -14.89 10.18 18.22
N THR A 9 -15.26 10.81 17.10
CA THR A 9 -15.52 10.14 15.82
C THR A 9 -14.29 9.41 15.31
N GLU A 10 -13.13 10.04 15.33
CA GLU A 10 -11.86 9.44 14.86
C GLU A 10 -11.48 8.18 15.65
N VAL A 11 -11.78 8.15 16.95
CA VAL A 11 -11.56 6.96 17.80
C VAL A 11 -12.54 5.83 17.44
N ALA A 12 -13.82 6.15 17.16
CA ALA A 12 -14.82 5.16 16.76
C ALA A 12 -14.49 4.55 15.40
N GLU A 13 -14.04 5.36 14.46
CA GLU A 13 -13.59 4.98 13.14
C GLU A 13 -12.42 4.00 13.20
N LYS A 14 -11.38 4.34 13.94
CA LYS A 14 -10.21 3.47 14.15
C LYS A 14 -10.61 2.11 14.71
N LYS A 15 -11.54 2.07 15.67
CA LYS A 15 -12.07 0.82 16.25
C LYS A 15 -12.83 -0.03 15.23
N ASN A 16 -13.64 0.58 14.38
CA ASN A 16 -14.42 -0.14 13.36
C ASN A 16 -13.51 -0.78 12.31
N ILE A 17 -12.49 -0.07 11.85
CA ILE A 17 -11.48 -0.59 10.93
C ILE A 17 -10.71 -1.73 11.58
N ALA A 18 -10.19 -1.53 12.80
CA ALA A 18 -9.46 -2.55 13.54
C ALA A 18 -10.28 -3.83 13.70
N LYS A 19 -11.55 -3.72 14.11
CA LYS A 19 -12.49 -4.85 14.26
C LYS A 19 -12.70 -5.59 12.94
N LYS A 20 -12.83 -4.89 11.82
CA LYS A 20 -12.98 -5.52 10.50
C LYS A 20 -11.72 -6.30 10.09
N PHE A 21 -10.54 -5.81 10.39
CA PHE A 21 -9.29 -6.49 10.09
C PHE A 21 -9.00 -7.65 11.06
N GLU A 22 -9.37 -7.54 12.32
CA GLU A 22 -9.30 -8.67 13.28
C GLU A 22 -10.17 -9.83 12.83
N LEU A 23 -11.41 -9.57 12.37
CA LEU A 23 -12.33 -10.59 11.84
C LEU A 23 -11.84 -11.25 10.55
N ARG A 24 -10.94 -10.61 9.81
CA ARG A 24 -10.35 -11.11 8.56
C ARG A 24 -8.92 -11.61 8.73
N ARG A 25 -8.42 -11.68 9.95
CA ARG A 25 -7.09 -12.17 10.25
C ARG A 25 -6.95 -13.60 9.76
N SER A 26 -6.22 -13.76 8.66
CA SER A 26 -5.89 -15.05 8.09
C SER A 26 -4.56 -15.52 8.64
N ASP A 27 -4.43 -16.81 8.97
CA ASP A 27 -3.15 -17.41 9.33
C ASP A 27 -2.13 -17.41 8.16
N ALA A 28 -2.60 -17.11 6.95
CA ALA A 28 -1.76 -17.05 5.75
C ALA A 28 -0.80 -15.84 5.74
N PHE A 29 -1.11 -14.77 6.49
CA PHE A 29 -0.35 -13.52 6.46
C PHE A 29 0.16 -13.13 7.84
N HIS A 30 1.27 -12.40 7.85
CA HIS A 30 1.72 -11.61 9.00
C HIS A 30 1.47 -10.12 8.71
N TYR A 31 0.89 -9.41 9.67
CA TYR A 31 0.62 -7.98 9.56
C TYR A 31 1.67 -7.21 10.36
N ALA A 32 2.54 -6.47 9.66
CA ALA A 32 3.57 -5.66 10.29
C ALA A 32 3.12 -4.21 10.45
N PHE A 33 1.87 -3.99 10.81
CA PHE A 33 1.29 -2.69 11.15
C PHE A 33 0.30 -2.83 12.31
N ASN A 34 0.07 -1.72 13.00
CA ASN A 34 -0.93 -1.70 14.07
C ASN A 34 -2.28 -1.22 13.51
N PRO A 35 -3.29 -2.11 13.41
CA PRO A 35 -4.60 -1.72 12.88
C PRO A 35 -5.31 -0.66 13.74
N HIS A 36 -4.92 -0.47 15.01
CA HIS A 36 -5.49 0.55 15.89
C HIS A 36 -4.96 1.95 15.62
N ASP A 37 -3.78 2.09 15.04
CA ASP A 37 -3.14 3.38 14.73
C ASP A 37 -3.26 3.76 13.25
N TYR A 38 -4.20 3.19 12.54
CA TYR A 38 -4.59 3.46 11.17
C TYR A 38 -3.62 2.94 10.13
N VAL A 39 -2.51 3.60 9.96
CA VAL A 39 -1.49 3.25 9.00
C VAL A 39 -0.15 3.61 9.62
N ASP A 40 0.51 2.60 10.12
CA ASP A 40 1.91 2.70 10.48
C ASP A 40 2.69 2.50 9.18
N ALA A 41 3.07 3.59 8.53
CA ALA A 41 3.75 3.57 7.26
C ALA A 41 5.14 4.19 7.40
N ASP A 42 6.13 3.51 6.85
CA ASP A 42 7.44 4.09 6.64
C ASP A 42 7.43 4.93 5.35
N PHE A 43 7.87 6.20 5.43
CA PHE A 43 7.87 7.11 4.29
C PHE A 43 9.28 7.34 3.76
N PHE A 44 9.47 7.04 2.49
CA PHE A 44 10.70 7.34 1.77
C PHE A 44 10.65 8.76 1.21
N ASN A 45 11.68 9.54 1.49
CA ASN A 45 11.76 10.92 1.04
C ASN A 45 12.01 11.00 -0.48
N TYR A 46 11.51 12.06 -1.10
CA TYR A 46 11.67 12.33 -2.54
C TYR A 46 13.15 12.31 -3.00
N ASN A 47 14.06 12.74 -2.16
CA ASN A 47 15.51 12.72 -2.44
C ASN A 47 16.16 11.33 -2.25
N GLY A 48 15.37 10.28 -2.01
CA GLY A 48 15.84 8.91 -1.82
C GLY A 48 16.46 8.63 -0.45
N THR A 49 16.34 9.55 0.53
CA THR A 49 16.79 9.26 1.89
C THR A 49 15.83 8.27 2.52
N PRO A 50 16.28 7.04 2.89
CA PRO A 50 15.39 6.05 3.47
C PRO A 50 14.99 6.47 4.89
N PRO A 51 13.74 6.21 5.30
CA PRO A 51 13.29 6.38 6.68
C PRO A 51 13.91 5.31 7.57
N LYS A 52 13.86 5.54 8.86
CA LYS A 52 14.11 4.48 9.83
C LYS A 52 12.88 3.58 9.90
N LEU A 53 12.94 2.41 9.29
CA LEU A 53 11.83 1.45 9.33
C LEU A 53 11.42 1.13 10.78
N TYR A 54 10.12 1.08 11.04
CA TYR A 54 9.61 0.74 12.37
C TYR A 54 9.93 -0.71 12.77
N ALA A 55 10.00 -0.94 14.08
CA ALA A 55 10.54 -2.18 14.64
C ALA A 55 9.77 -3.43 14.19
N GLY A 56 8.44 -3.35 14.10
CA GLY A 56 7.59 -4.47 13.65
C GLY A 56 7.88 -4.90 12.23
N LEU A 57 8.08 -3.95 11.29
CA LEU A 57 8.43 -4.26 9.91
C LEU A 57 9.84 -4.85 9.79
N ARG A 58 10.83 -4.27 10.49
CA ARG A 58 12.21 -4.82 10.51
C ARG A 58 12.23 -6.25 11.01
N TYR A 59 11.51 -6.53 12.10
CA TYR A 59 11.38 -7.88 12.63
C TYR A 59 10.72 -8.82 11.62
N ALA A 60 9.62 -8.40 11.03
CA ALA A 60 8.86 -9.20 10.08
C ALA A 60 9.67 -9.56 8.83
N LEU A 61 10.35 -8.59 8.23
CA LEU A 61 11.19 -8.82 7.05
C LEU A 61 12.32 -9.82 7.34
N ARG A 62 12.88 -9.80 8.55
CA ARG A 62 14.01 -10.66 8.89
C ARG A 62 13.63 -12.05 9.35
N TYR A 63 12.61 -12.17 10.16
CA TYR A 63 12.34 -13.41 10.91
C TYR A 63 11.03 -14.10 10.57
N VAL A 64 10.07 -13.38 9.96
CA VAL A 64 8.77 -13.96 9.62
C VAL A 64 8.87 -14.67 8.29
N GLN A 65 8.55 -15.97 8.28
CA GLN A 65 8.56 -16.79 7.06
C GLN A 65 7.25 -16.68 6.25
N LYS A 66 6.17 -16.26 6.89
CA LYS A 66 4.89 -16.01 6.22
C LYS A 66 4.96 -14.74 5.38
N PRO A 67 4.12 -14.61 4.33
CA PRO A 67 3.94 -13.34 3.63
C PRO A 67 3.58 -12.21 4.58
N VAL A 68 4.24 -11.06 4.42
CA VAL A 68 4.10 -9.90 5.32
C VAL A 68 3.35 -8.80 4.61
N ILE A 69 2.20 -8.38 5.18
CA ILE A 69 1.47 -7.20 4.73
C ILE A 69 1.87 -6.01 5.60
N PHE A 70 2.19 -4.89 4.96
CA PHE A 70 2.55 -3.64 5.62
C PHE A 70 2.19 -2.44 4.74
N PHE A 71 2.22 -1.25 5.32
CA PHE A 71 2.01 -0.02 4.59
C PHE A 71 3.34 0.71 4.42
N THR A 72 3.58 1.19 3.22
CA THR A 72 4.75 1.98 2.86
C THR A 72 4.29 3.26 2.20
N GLY A 73 5.01 4.34 2.43
CA GLY A 73 4.74 5.62 1.82
C GLY A 73 5.97 6.20 1.15
N TYR A 74 5.73 7.15 0.26
CA TYR A 74 6.78 7.95 -0.35
C TYR A 74 6.29 9.36 -0.63
N ASP A 75 7.22 10.31 -0.66
CA ASP A 75 6.94 11.69 -0.99
C ASP A 75 6.82 11.84 -2.52
N VAL A 76 5.71 12.34 -2.98
CA VAL A 76 5.37 12.55 -4.41
C VAL A 76 5.80 13.96 -4.84
N GLY A 77 7.05 14.32 -4.67
CA GLY A 77 7.56 15.62 -5.13
C GLY A 77 6.83 16.87 -4.58
N PRO A 78 7.32 18.04 -4.88
CA PRO A 78 6.65 19.28 -4.49
C PRO A 78 5.35 19.43 -5.28
N ASN A 79 4.24 19.64 -4.57
CA ASN A 79 3.00 20.07 -5.18
C ASN A 79 3.10 21.59 -5.43
N ASP A 80 3.14 22.00 -6.70
CA ASP A 80 3.26 23.40 -7.11
C ASP A 80 2.13 24.31 -6.55
N ILE A 81 0.98 23.71 -6.21
CA ILE A 81 -0.18 24.45 -5.69
C ILE A 81 -0.04 24.69 -4.18
N LEU A 82 0.52 23.72 -3.43
CA LEU A 82 0.55 23.78 -1.97
C LEU A 82 1.94 24.07 -1.41
N ASN A 83 2.96 24.12 -2.24
CA ASN A 83 4.37 24.25 -1.84
C ASN A 83 4.79 23.23 -0.76
N ALA A 84 4.12 22.08 -0.72
CA ALA A 84 4.29 21.01 0.25
C ALA A 84 4.49 19.66 -0.45
N PHE A 85 5.30 18.80 0.15
CA PHE A 85 5.41 17.41 -0.30
C PHE A 85 4.12 16.66 0.02
N VAL A 86 3.53 16.03 -0.98
CA VAL A 86 2.37 15.16 -0.81
C VAL A 86 2.87 13.77 -0.46
N ARG A 87 2.46 13.27 0.69
CA ARG A 87 2.73 11.90 1.12
C ARG A 87 1.72 10.95 0.50
N HIS A 88 2.22 9.86 -0.06
CA HIS A 88 1.42 8.83 -0.68
C HIS A 88 1.63 7.50 0.02
N VAL A 89 0.55 6.84 0.43
CA VAL A 89 0.57 5.56 1.14
C VAL A 89 0.12 4.44 0.21
N VAL A 90 0.84 3.33 0.24
CA VAL A 90 0.55 2.13 -0.53
C VAL A 90 0.48 0.89 0.36
N CYS A 91 -0.37 -0.06 0.00
CA CYS A 91 -0.37 -1.39 0.59
C CYS A 91 0.76 -2.20 -0.05
N SER A 92 1.53 -2.88 0.78
CA SER A 92 2.70 -3.66 0.35
C SER A 92 2.60 -5.09 0.86
N LEU A 93 3.00 -6.03 0.02
CA LEU A 93 3.07 -7.46 0.35
C LEU A 93 4.49 -7.96 0.08
N ALA A 94 5.22 -8.32 1.14
CA ALA A 94 6.50 -9.01 1.02
C ALA A 94 6.30 -10.52 1.01
N VAL A 95 6.87 -11.18 0.01
CA VAL A 95 6.85 -12.64 -0.14
C VAL A 95 8.28 -13.14 -0.29
N ARG A 96 8.66 -14.08 0.57
CA ARG A 96 9.97 -14.73 0.45
C ARG A 96 9.91 -15.79 -0.64
N GLU A 97 10.74 -15.66 -1.65
CA GLU A 97 10.80 -16.51 -2.83
C GLU A 97 12.23 -17.02 -3.01
N GLY A 98 12.54 -18.17 -2.39
CA GLY A 98 13.90 -18.72 -2.38
C GLY A 98 14.86 -17.89 -1.50
N ASP A 99 15.90 -17.35 -2.10
CA ASP A 99 16.99 -16.61 -1.46
C ASP A 99 16.75 -15.09 -1.39
N HIS A 100 15.60 -14.61 -1.88
CA HIS A 100 15.25 -13.19 -1.92
C HIS A 100 13.81 -12.94 -1.45
N ILE A 101 13.45 -11.67 -1.29
CA ILE A 101 12.09 -11.22 -1.00
C ILE A 101 11.61 -10.34 -2.16
N ASN A 102 10.45 -10.68 -2.71
CA ASN A 102 9.73 -9.80 -3.61
C ASN A 102 8.70 -8.97 -2.82
N ILE A 103 8.75 -7.65 -2.96
CA ILE A 103 7.75 -6.74 -2.42
C ILE A 103 6.84 -6.30 -3.57
N TYR A 104 5.58 -6.73 -3.49
CA TYR A 104 4.53 -6.32 -4.41
C TYR A 104 3.87 -5.06 -3.86
N PHE A 105 3.98 -3.97 -4.60
CA PHE A 105 3.29 -2.72 -4.28
C PHE A 105 1.91 -2.69 -4.93
N PHE A 106 0.91 -2.45 -4.10
CA PHE A 106 -0.46 -2.19 -4.53
C PHE A 106 -0.68 -0.68 -4.48
N ASP A 107 -0.17 -0.01 -5.51
CA ASP A 107 -0.18 1.43 -5.63
C ASP A 107 -1.14 1.88 -6.73
N MET A 108 -2.13 2.71 -6.38
CA MET A 108 -3.07 3.26 -7.36
C MET A 108 -2.40 4.17 -8.41
N ARG A 109 -1.25 4.76 -8.07
CA ARG A 109 -0.42 5.59 -8.98
C ARG A 109 0.59 4.77 -9.74
N ASN A 110 0.67 3.47 -9.45
CA ASN A 110 1.47 2.49 -10.17
C ASN A 110 2.96 2.78 -10.15
N LEU A 111 3.49 3.21 -9.02
CA LEU A 111 4.90 3.59 -8.83
C LEU A 111 5.41 4.63 -9.85
N ARG A 112 4.50 5.36 -10.52
CA ARG A 112 4.85 6.34 -11.55
C ARG A 112 5.81 7.40 -11.03
N ASP A 113 5.65 7.77 -9.75
CA ASP A 113 6.38 8.84 -9.12
C ASP A 113 7.66 8.36 -8.42
N ILE A 114 7.92 7.05 -8.45
CA ILE A 114 9.16 6.47 -7.90
C ILE A 114 10.22 6.46 -9.00
N SER A 115 11.24 7.29 -8.82
CA SER A 115 12.41 7.28 -9.70
C SER A 115 13.23 5.99 -9.55
N PRO A 116 14.01 5.58 -10.55
CA PRO A 116 14.91 4.43 -10.44
C PRO A 116 15.86 4.52 -9.24
N SER A 117 16.36 5.72 -8.93
CA SER A 117 17.24 5.94 -7.77
C SER A 117 16.50 5.74 -6.45
N MET A 118 15.26 6.21 -6.36
CA MET A 118 14.41 6.01 -5.19
C MET A 118 14.06 4.53 -5.01
N GLN A 119 13.73 3.83 -6.10
CA GLN A 119 13.48 2.39 -6.07
C GLN A 119 14.71 1.64 -5.52
N SER A 120 15.91 1.94 -6.05
CA SER A 120 17.16 1.32 -5.59
C SER A 120 17.43 1.60 -4.11
N SER A 121 17.15 2.82 -3.63
CA SER A 121 17.30 3.18 -2.21
C SER A 121 16.33 2.40 -1.33
N MET A 122 15.09 2.24 -1.77
CA MET A 122 14.08 1.44 -1.05
C MET A 122 14.49 -0.04 -0.99
N GLU A 123 14.91 -0.62 -2.10
CA GLU A 123 15.39 -2.01 -2.17
C GLU A 123 16.60 -2.23 -1.27
N ALA A 124 17.56 -1.29 -1.25
CA ALA A 124 18.73 -1.35 -0.38
C ALA A 124 18.37 -1.30 1.10
N GLU A 125 17.45 -0.40 1.50
CA GLU A 125 17.04 -0.28 2.90
C GLU A 125 16.24 -1.51 3.37
N PHE A 126 15.34 -2.02 2.55
CA PHE A 126 14.62 -3.27 2.87
C PHE A 126 15.57 -4.46 2.95
N SER A 127 16.53 -4.59 2.01
CA SER A 127 17.53 -5.68 1.98
C SER A 127 18.39 -5.68 3.23
N LYS A 128 18.84 -4.52 3.67
CA LYS A 128 19.62 -4.32 4.90
C LYS A 128 18.90 -4.89 6.12
N HIS A 129 17.59 -4.68 6.23
CA HIS A 129 16.81 -5.17 7.35
C HIS A 129 16.37 -6.62 7.19
N ALA A 130 16.11 -7.07 5.99
CA ALA A 130 15.74 -8.47 5.69
C ALA A 130 16.94 -9.43 5.83
N GLY A 131 18.17 -8.95 5.57
CA GLY A 131 19.37 -9.78 5.52
C GLY A 131 19.47 -10.66 4.27
N VAL A 132 18.62 -10.41 3.28
CA VAL A 132 18.59 -11.04 1.96
C VAL A 132 18.23 -9.97 0.91
N PRO A 133 18.53 -10.20 -0.40
CA PRO A 133 18.11 -9.29 -1.45
C PRO A 133 16.59 -9.06 -1.43
N VAL A 134 16.19 -7.81 -1.65
CA VAL A 134 14.79 -7.42 -1.78
C VAL A 134 14.59 -6.73 -3.12
N HIS A 135 13.56 -7.14 -3.84
CA HIS A 135 13.16 -6.57 -5.13
C HIS A 135 11.77 -5.97 -5.05
N LEU A 136 11.63 -4.74 -5.53
CA LEU A 136 10.33 -4.09 -5.66
C LEU A 136 9.70 -4.51 -6.99
N VAL A 137 8.54 -5.13 -6.91
CA VAL A 137 7.80 -5.60 -8.09
C VAL A 137 6.75 -4.56 -8.46
N ASN A 138 7.00 -3.82 -9.53
CA ASN A 138 5.98 -2.99 -10.15
C ASN A 138 5.02 -3.90 -10.94
N SER A 139 3.85 -4.14 -10.37
CA SER A 139 2.91 -5.14 -10.86
C SER A 139 1.77 -4.56 -11.70
N ALA A 140 1.56 -3.27 -11.66
CA ALA A 140 0.48 -2.65 -12.43
C ALA A 140 0.87 -2.37 -13.89
N CYS A 141 2.15 -2.55 -14.23
CA CYS A 141 2.64 -2.48 -15.60
C CYS A 141 3.13 -3.86 -16.03
N VAL A 142 2.28 -4.65 -16.68
CA VAL A 142 2.71 -5.90 -17.33
C VAL A 142 3.69 -5.59 -18.46
N ASP A 143 3.44 -4.47 -19.13
CA ASP A 143 4.25 -3.89 -20.20
C ASP A 143 4.32 -2.38 -19.96
N ARG A 144 5.47 -1.76 -20.20
CA ARG A 144 5.67 -0.30 -20.03
C ARG A 144 4.68 0.55 -20.83
N SER A 145 4.11 0.00 -21.90
CA SER A 145 3.10 0.66 -22.73
C SER A 145 1.68 0.51 -22.20
N LYS A 146 1.42 -0.36 -21.23
CA LYS A 146 0.07 -0.71 -20.73
C LYS A 146 -0.01 -0.62 -19.21
N CYS A 147 0.38 0.52 -18.67
CA CYS A 147 0.20 0.79 -17.26
C CYS A 147 -1.22 1.32 -17.00
N VAL A 148 -1.95 0.71 -16.08
CA VAL A 148 -3.23 1.18 -15.61
C VAL A 148 -3.02 2.07 -14.38
N TYR A 149 -3.50 3.30 -14.43
CA TYR A 149 -3.47 4.25 -13.32
C TYR A 149 -4.88 4.42 -12.77
N LEU A 150 -5.10 4.04 -11.53
CA LEU A 150 -6.43 4.14 -10.89
C LEU A 150 -6.72 5.55 -10.39
N GLN A 151 -5.70 6.30 -10.01
CA GLN A 151 -5.85 7.68 -9.53
C GLN A 151 -5.75 8.67 -10.70
N ARG A 152 -6.78 8.69 -11.55
CA ARG A 152 -6.86 9.63 -12.69
C ARG A 152 -7.67 10.88 -12.40
N PHE A 153 -8.42 10.89 -11.30
CA PHE A 153 -9.44 11.90 -11.06
C PHE A 153 -8.88 13.03 -10.20
N LYS A 154 -9.16 14.27 -10.60
CA LYS A 154 -8.75 15.47 -9.88
C LYS A 154 -9.17 15.47 -8.40
N GLY A 155 -10.32 14.88 -8.08
CA GLY A 155 -10.82 14.76 -6.71
C GLY A 155 -10.02 13.82 -5.81
N ASP A 156 -9.37 12.78 -6.36
CA ASP A 156 -8.60 11.79 -5.58
C ASP A 156 -7.29 12.35 -5.02
N THR A 157 -6.74 13.41 -5.64
CA THR A 157 -5.49 14.02 -5.19
C THR A 157 -5.71 15.03 -4.06
N GLU A 158 -6.90 15.61 -3.95
CA GLU A 158 -7.20 16.66 -2.97
C GLU A 158 -7.56 16.13 -1.59
N PHE A 159 -8.07 14.90 -1.49
CA PHE A 159 -8.63 14.34 -0.23
C PHE A 159 -7.83 13.20 0.40
N GLY A 160 -6.66 12.84 -0.14
CA GLY A 160 -5.81 11.82 0.49
C GLY A 160 -6.37 10.39 0.44
N TRP A 161 -7.15 10.04 -0.57
CA TRP A 161 -7.76 8.71 -0.76
C TRP A 161 -6.75 7.55 -0.89
N CYS A 162 -5.47 7.83 -0.87
CA CYS A 162 -4.42 6.80 -0.87
C CYS A 162 -4.60 5.77 0.25
N ILE A 163 -5.05 6.20 1.44
CA ILE A 163 -5.35 5.30 2.55
C ILE A 163 -6.53 4.39 2.20
N GLY A 164 -7.60 4.94 1.64
CA GLY A 164 -8.75 4.15 1.18
C GLY A 164 -8.36 3.07 0.18
N TRP A 165 -7.51 3.41 -0.78
CA TRP A 165 -6.96 2.45 -1.74
C TRP A 165 -6.07 1.41 -1.08
N ALA A 166 -5.20 1.80 -0.16
CA ALA A 166 -4.36 0.86 0.57
C ALA A 166 -5.20 -0.15 1.37
N LEU A 167 -6.30 0.29 2.00
CA LEU A 167 -7.25 -0.56 2.69
C LEU A 167 -8.03 -1.47 1.73
N PHE A 168 -8.41 -0.98 0.55
CA PHE A 168 -9.05 -1.78 -0.48
C PHE A 168 -8.13 -2.92 -0.95
N PHE A 169 -6.86 -2.64 -1.18
CA PHE A 169 -5.89 -3.67 -1.57
C PHE A 169 -5.62 -4.66 -0.44
N LEU A 170 -5.57 -4.20 0.81
CA LEU A 170 -5.48 -5.09 1.96
C LEU A 170 -6.67 -6.07 2.00
N GLU A 171 -7.89 -5.56 1.77
CA GLU A 171 -9.09 -6.40 1.71
C GLU A 171 -9.03 -7.42 0.55
N TYR A 172 -8.57 -6.99 -0.61
CA TYR A 172 -8.37 -7.88 -1.75
C TYR A 172 -7.40 -9.02 -1.43
N LEU A 173 -6.24 -8.70 -0.87
CA LEU A 173 -5.22 -9.69 -0.51
C LEU A 173 -5.76 -10.71 0.50
N THR A 174 -6.40 -10.24 1.54
CA THR A 174 -6.93 -11.11 2.60
C THR A 174 -8.14 -11.93 2.14
N GLY A 175 -8.90 -11.42 1.18
CA GLY A 175 -10.03 -12.12 0.54
C GLY A 175 -9.63 -13.10 -0.57
N THR A 176 -8.35 -13.09 -1.00
CA THR A 176 -7.87 -13.92 -2.12
C THR A 176 -6.59 -14.67 -1.75
N PRO A 177 -6.62 -15.58 -0.76
CA PRO A 177 -5.43 -16.28 -0.28
C PRO A 177 -4.76 -17.14 -1.38
N SER A 178 -5.50 -17.57 -2.40
CA SER A 178 -4.95 -18.26 -3.58
C SER A 178 -3.94 -17.41 -4.37
N PHE A 179 -3.91 -16.10 -4.16
CA PHE A 179 -2.90 -15.22 -4.72
C PHE A 179 -1.48 -15.63 -4.32
N LEU A 180 -1.28 -16.07 -3.08
CA LEU A 180 0.02 -16.47 -2.55
C LEU A 180 0.61 -17.70 -3.25
N GLN A 181 -0.24 -18.59 -3.74
CA GLN A 181 0.16 -19.83 -4.40
C GLN A 181 0.59 -19.64 -5.85
N LYS A 182 0.38 -18.44 -6.41
CA LYS A 182 0.76 -18.12 -7.77
C LYS A 182 2.28 -17.96 -7.92
N SER A 183 2.80 -18.27 -9.11
CA SER A 183 4.18 -17.93 -9.46
C SER A 183 4.38 -16.40 -9.42
N PRO A 184 5.63 -15.89 -9.32
CA PRO A 184 5.88 -14.44 -9.35
C PRO A 184 5.28 -13.76 -10.58
N LEU A 185 5.37 -14.38 -11.74
CA LEU A 185 4.78 -13.86 -12.98
C LEU A 185 3.25 -13.83 -12.92
N ASP A 186 2.62 -14.87 -12.37
CA ASP A 186 1.17 -14.93 -12.28
C ASP A 186 0.63 -14.01 -11.19
N LYS A 187 1.40 -13.75 -10.11
CA LYS A 187 1.09 -12.67 -9.14
C LYS A 187 1.07 -11.32 -9.84
N LYS A 188 2.11 -11.03 -10.65
CA LYS A 188 2.18 -9.79 -11.42
C LYS A 188 0.99 -9.63 -12.37
N LYS A 189 0.62 -10.68 -13.11
CA LYS A 189 -0.57 -10.69 -13.99
C LYS A 189 -1.85 -10.47 -13.19
N ALA A 190 -2.02 -11.18 -12.07
CA ALA A 190 -3.22 -11.04 -11.24
C ALA A 190 -3.42 -9.62 -10.70
N ILE A 191 -2.35 -8.92 -10.35
CA ILE A 191 -2.41 -7.51 -9.94
C ILE A 191 -2.80 -6.63 -11.13
N ALA A 192 -2.20 -6.82 -12.30
CA ALA A 192 -2.55 -6.07 -13.51
C ALA A 192 -4.01 -6.28 -13.91
N ASP A 193 -4.52 -7.51 -13.80
CA ASP A 193 -5.93 -7.83 -14.05
C ASP A 193 -6.87 -7.15 -13.04
N LEU A 194 -6.47 -7.12 -11.77
CA LEU A 194 -7.21 -6.38 -10.74
C LEU A 194 -7.32 -4.90 -11.09
N TYR A 195 -6.19 -4.27 -11.43
CA TYR A 195 -6.17 -2.85 -11.83
C TYR A 195 -7.06 -2.60 -13.06
N THR A 196 -6.99 -3.48 -14.06
CA THR A 196 -7.82 -3.37 -15.27
C THR A 196 -9.31 -3.49 -14.94
N LYS A 197 -9.69 -4.41 -14.05
CA LYS A 197 -11.08 -4.55 -13.61
C LYS A 197 -11.59 -3.33 -12.86
N VAL A 198 -10.76 -2.79 -11.96
CA VAL A 198 -11.11 -1.57 -11.21
C VAL A 198 -11.21 -0.38 -12.14
N ASP A 199 -10.25 -0.19 -13.05
CA ASP A 199 -10.26 0.90 -14.04
C ASP A 199 -11.52 0.89 -14.90
N ARG A 200 -11.96 -0.27 -15.37
CA ARG A 200 -13.21 -0.41 -16.11
C ARG A 200 -14.41 0.06 -15.30
N ARG A 201 -14.51 -0.32 -14.03
CA ARG A 201 -15.57 0.12 -13.13
C ARG A 201 -15.53 1.62 -12.87
N LEU A 202 -14.33 2.18 -12.68
CA LEU A 202 -14.14 3.62 -12.47
C LEU A 202 -14.44 4.45 -13.72
N SER A 203 -14.39 3.85 -14.90
CA SER A 203 -14.73 4.52 -16.18
C SER A 203 -16.24 4.68 -16.40
N GLU A 204 -17.07 4.05 -15.57
CA GLU A 204 -18.51 4.22 -15.61
C GLU A 204 -18.92 5.57 -14.96
N PRO A 205 -19.90 6.32 -15.51
CA PRO A 205 -20.26 7.66 -15.04
C PRO A 205 -20.68 7.77 -13.57
N ARG A 206 -21.03 6.66 -12.93
CA ARG A 206 -21.47 6.59 -11.53
C ARG A 206 -20.36 6.22 -10.55
N SER A 207 -19.15 5.99 -11.00
CA SER A 207 -18.07 5.43 -10.18
C SER A 207 -17.09 6.45 -9.60
N ASN A 208 -17.28 7.74 -9.89
CA ASN A 208 -16.42 8.83 -9.40
C ASN A 208 -16.30 8.90 -7.87
N HIS A 209 -17.16 8.18 -7.15
CA HIS A 209 -17.17 8.11 -5.70
C HIS A 209 -16.91 6.69 -5.16
N PHE A 210 -16.38 5.78 -5.98
CA PHE A 210 -16.19 4.39 -5.56
C PHE A 210 -15.33 4.27 -4.30
N ILE A 211 -14.17 4.91 -4.29
CA ILE A 211 -13.26 4.80 -3.14
C ILE A 211 -13.77 5.57 -1.93
N GLU A 212 -14.45 6.68 -2.14
CA GLU A 212 -15.14 7.44 -1.10
C GLU A 212 -16.24 6.59 -0.47
N ALA A 213 -17.13 6.01 -1.26
CA ALA A 213 -18.19 5.12 -0.78
C ALA A 213 -17.62 3.88 -0.07
N TYR A 214 -16.53 3.31 -0.60
CA TYR A 214 -15.83 2.21 0.03
C TYR A 214 -15.27 2.61 1.39
N TYR A 215 -14.63 3.78 1.48
CA TYR A 215 -14.07 4.31 2.71
C TYR A 215 -15.15 4.59 3.74
N ILE A 216 -16.24 5.26 3.37
CA ILE A 216 -17.42 5.51 4.21
C ILE A 216 -17.99 4.18 4.74
N HIS A 217 -18.14 3.19 3.87
CA HIS A 217 -18.60 1.86 4.27
C HIS A 217 -17.65 1.17 5.28
N LEU A 218 -16.33 1.32 5.11
CA LEU A 218 -15.34 0.82 6.07
C LEU A 218 -15.46 1.48 7.43
N MET A 219 -15.74 2.79 7.42
CA MET A 219 -15.87 3.59 8.64
C MET A 219 -17.16 3.28 9.40
N GLY A 220 -18.14 2.67 8.76
CA GLY A 220 -19.44 2.38 9.35
C GLY A 220 -20.36 3.60 9.46
N LEU A 221 -20.14 4.60 8.57
CA LEU A 221 -20.94 5.82 8.44
C LEU A 221 -22.08 5.64 7.45
#